data_fcdf8d06c9a4507aef209ee81cef59e1
#
_entry.id   fcdf8d06c9a4507aef209ee81cef59e1
#
_cell.length_a   1.000
_cell.length_b   1.000
_cell.length_c   1.000
_cell.angle_alpha   90.00
_cell.angle_beta   90.00
_cell.angle_gamma   90.00
#
_symmetry.space_group_name_H-M   'P 1'
#
loop_
_entity.id
_entity.type
_entity.pdbx_description
1 polymer ?
#
loop_
_entity_poly.entity_id
_entity_poly.type
_entity_poly.pdbx_seq_one_letter_code
_entity_poly.pdbx_strand_id
1 'polypeptide(L)'
;MQDWPLEVADSERVEDFLAHYEREERPEHRLAIVTLIIASLNDAFSVARPSKCLLDRVAPLLKAYPALVEYWSCPDAHSDDEMFAITAWLRSL
;
A
#
# COMPACT_ATOMS: atom_id res chain seq x y z
N MET A 1 -17.51 -19.65 3.76
CA MET A 1 -16.92 -18.53 4.48
C MET A 1 -15.41 -18.66 4.57
N GLN A 2 -14.73 -17.63 4.26
CA GLN A 2 -13.26 -17.64 4.31
C GLN A 2 -12.78 -17.38 5.72
N ASP A 3 -11.89 -18.23 6.20
CA ASP A 3 -11.29 -18.06 7.52
C ASP A 3 -9.82 -17.69 7.39
N TRP A 4 -9.50 -16.93 6.39
CA TRP A 4 -8.11 -16.56 6.13
C TRP A 4 -7.65 -15.50 7.13
N PRO A 5 -6.42 -15.62 7.63
CA PRO A 5 -5.83 -14.52 8.39
C PRO A 5 -5.74 -13.28 7.49
N LEU A 6 -6.23 -12.16 8.00
CA LEU A 6 -6.28 -10.95 7.19
C LEU A 6 -4.91 -10.51 6.71
N GLU A 7 -3.89 -10.59 7.57
CA GLU A 7 -2.55 -10.17 7.19
C GLU A 7 -1.98 -11.00 6.04
N VAL A 8 -2.27 -12.31 6.02
CA VAL A 8 -1.77 -13.17 4.94
C VAL A 8 -2.49 -12.84 3.65
N ALA A 9 -3.81 -12.71 3.72
CA ALA A 9 -4.61 -12.41 2.53
C ALA A 9 -4.21 -11.07 1.92
N ASP A 10 -4.01 -10.06 2.75
CA ASP A 10 -3.66 -8.73 2.26
C ASP A 10 -2.26 -8.69 1.67
N SER A 11 -1.30 -9.38 2.30
CA SER A 11 0.06 -9.46 1.78
C SER A 11 0.11 -10.18 0.44
N GLU A 12 -0.64 -11.28 0.30
CA GLU A 12 -0.71 -12.01 -0.96
C GLU A 12 -1.34 -11.15 -2.05
N ARG A 13 -2.36 -10.36 -1.69
CA ARG A 13 -3.01 -9.47 -2.63
C ARG A 13 -2.06 -8.41 -3.14
N VAL A 14 -1.23 -7.86 -2.26
CA VAL A 14 -0.22 -6.87 -2.67
C VAL A 14 0.76 -7.48 -3.66
N GLU A 15 1.23 -8.70 -3.39
CA GLU A 15 2.15 -9.36 -4.31
C GLU A 15 1.52 -9.62 -5.67
N ASP A 16 0.26 -10.02 -5.70
CA ASP A 16 -0.47 -10.20 -6.96
C ASP A 16 -0.57 -8.88 -7.73
N PHE A 17 -0.89 -7.79 -7.04
CA PHE A 17 -0.98 -6.49 -7.69
C PHE A 17 0.37 -6.02 -8.22
N LEU A 18 1.46 -6.30 -7.49
CA LEU A 18 2.79 -5.97 -8.00
C LEU A 18 3.09 -6.70 -9.30
N ALA A 19 2.74 -7.98 -9.37
CA ALA A 19 2.93 -8.76 -10.59
C ALA A 19 2.11 -8.19 -11.75
N HIS A 20 0.88 -7.78 -11.46
CA HIS A 20 0.04 -7.15 -12.47
C HIS A 20 0.64 -5.83 -12.94
N TYR A 21 1.14 -5.04 -12.02
CA TYR A 21 1.74 -3.75 -12.36
C TYR A 21 2.91 -3.91 -13.32
N GLU A 22 3.73 -4.91 -13.09
CA GLU A 22 4.91 -5.15 -13.92
C GLU A 22 4.54 -5.53 -15.35
N ARG A 23 3.34 -6.10 -15.55
CA ARG A 23 2.86 -6.50 -16.86
C ARG A 23 1.96 -5.49 -17.54
N GLU A 24 1.46 -4.50 -16.78
CA GLU A 24 0.51 -3.53 -17.32
C GLU A 24 1.26 -2.38 -17.98
N GLU A 25 0.85 -2.01 -19.18
CA GLU A 25 1.50 -0.93 -19.94
C GLU A 25 0.69 0.36 -19.95
N ARG A 26 -0.61 0.29 -19.65
CA ARG A 26 -1.48 1.47 -19.72
C ARG A 26 -1.38 2.30 -18.43
N PRO A 27 -1.06 3.61 -18.54
CA PRO A 27 -0.85 4.44 -17.34
C PRO A 27 -2.05 4.48 -16.41
N GLU A 28 -3.26 4.60 -16.94
CA GLU A 28 -4.47 4.66 -16.12
C GLU A 28 -4.70 3.35 -15.37
N HIS A 29 -4.35 2.23 -15.97
CA HIS A 29 -4.47 0.93 -15.29
C HIS A 29 -3.38 0.77 -14.24
N ARG A 30 -2.18 1.27 -14.52
CA ARG A 30 -1.09 1.24 -13.53
C ARG A 30 -1.46 2.06 -12.30
N LEU A 31 -2.05 3.23 -12.51
CA LEU A 31 -2.48 4.06 -11.40
C LEU A 31 -3.52 3.34 -10.53
N ALA A 32 -4.49 2.68 -11.17
CA ALA A 32 -5.49 1.92 -10.45
C ALA A 32 -4.86 0.80 -9.63
N ILE A 33 -3.88 0.09 -10.20
CA ILE A 33 -3.21 -1.00 -9.51
C ILE A 33 -2.43 -0.47 -8.30
N VAL A 34 -1.71 0.64 -8.45
CA VAL A 34 -0.98 1.23 -7.33
C VAL A 34 -1.92 1.67 -6.22
N THR A 35 -3.08 2.21 -6.59
CA THR A 35 -4.10 2.59 -5.61
C THR A 35 -4.55 1.37 -4.80
N LEU A 36 -4.77 0.23 -5.49
CA LEU A 36 -5.14 -1.00 -4.82
C LEU A 36 -4.01 -1.53 -3.93
N ILE A 37 -2.76 -1.37 -4.37
CA ILE A 37 -1.61 -1.78 -3.57
C ILE A 37 -1.57 -1.00 -2.26
N ILE A 38 -1.73 0.32 -2.32
CA ILE A 38 -1.70 1.14 -1.10
C ILE A 38 -2.86 0.77 -0.17
N ALA A 39 -4.05 0.61 -0.71
CA ALA A 39 -5.21 0.25 0.09
C ALA A 39 -5.03 -1.10 0.77
N SER A 40 -4.49 -2.08 0.04
CA SER A 40 -4.24 -3.41 0.60
C SER A 40 -3.14 -3.37 1.66
N LEU A 41 -2.09 -2.58 1.43
CA LEU A 41 -1.05 -2.39 2.45
C LEU A 41 -1.63 -1.74 3.70
N ASN A 42 -2.50 -0.76 3.54
CA ASN A 42 -3.14 -0.12 4.69
C ASN A 42 -3.90 -1.14 5.52
N ASP A 43 -4.64 -2.04 4.87
CA ASP A 43 -5.36 -3.10 5.58
C ASP A 43 -4.39 -4.03 6.29
N ALA A 44 -3.27 -4.38 5.65
CA ALA A 44 -2.25 -5.21 6.26
C ALA A 44 -1.65 -4.54 7.49
N PHE A 45 -1.32 -3.25 7.39
CA PHE A 45 -0.77 -2.50 8.53
C PHE A 45 -1.75 -2.43 9.71
N SER A 46 -3.05 -2.51 9.45
CA SER A 46 -4.06 -2.47 10.50
C SER A 46 -4.00 -3.73 11.37
N VAL A 47 -3.49 -4.82 10.84
CA VAL A 47 -3.39 -6.08 11.55
C VAL A 47 -1.99 -6.30 12.10
N ALA A 48 -0.98 -6.19 11.25
CA ALA A 48 0.41 -6.36 11.63
C ALA A 48 1.29 -5.73 10.55
N ARG A 49 2.50 -5.28 10.92
CA ARG A 49 3.40 -4.67 9.96
C ARG A 49 3.81 -5.68 8.88
N PRO A 50 3.65 -5.35 7.60
CA PRO A 50 4.11 -6.22 6.51
C PRO A 50 5.62 -6.45 6.57
N SER A 51 6.10 -7.49 5.90
CA SER A 51 7.51 -7.81 5.89
C SER A 51 8.34 -6.71 5.25
N LYS A 52 9.57 -6.57 5.71
CA LYS A 52 10.48 -5.58 5.14
C LYS A 52 10.71 -5.84 3.65
N CYS A 53 10.80 -7.11 3.24
CA CYS A 53 10.99 -7.45 1.84
C CYS A 53 9.86 -6.91 0.96
N LEU A 54 8.62 -7.06 1.41
CA LEU A 54 7.48 -6.56 0.66
C LEU A 54 7.50 -5.03 0.60
N LEU A 55 7.76 -4.38 1.73
CA LEU A 55 7.82 -2.93 1.79
C LEU A 55 8.94 -2.38 0.91
N ASP A 56 10.09 -3.05 0.89
CA ASP A 56 11.22 -2.64 0.05
C ASP A 56 10.89 -2.76 -1.44
N ARG A 57 10.02 -3.67 -1.82
CA ARG A 57 9.58 -3.82 -3.20
C ARG A 57 8.58 -2.73 -3.59
N VAL A 58 7.76 -2.29 -2.66
CA VAL A 58 6.70 -1.31 -2.93
C VAL A 58 7.23 0.12 -2.88
N ALA A 59 8.18 0.42 -2.00
CA ALA A 59 8.65 1.79 -1.80
C ALA A 59 9.11 2.49 -3.08
N PRO A 60 9.95 1.87 -3.94
CA PRO A 60 10.38 2.53 -5.18
C PRO A 60 9.21 2.80 -6.11
N LEU A 61 8.22 1.90 -6.13
CA LEU A 61 7.04 2.07 -6.95
C LEU A 61 6.24 3.29 -6.51
N LEU A 62 6.06 3.46 -5.21
CA LEU A 62 5.29 4.59 -4.68
C LEU A 62 5.94 5.94 -4.98
N LYS A 63 7.25 5.98 -5.08
CA LYS A 63 7.95 7.22 -5.39
C LYS A 63 7.59 7.76 -6.77
N ALA A 64 7.08 6.93 -7.65
CA ALA A 64 6.62 7.35 -8.96
C ALA A 64 5.20 7.95 -8.92
N TYR A 65 4.52 7.87 -7.77
CA TYR A 65 3.14 8.34 -7.63
C TYR A 65 3.02 9.25 -6.41
N PRO A 66 3.68 10.41 -6.42
CA PRO A 66 3.73 11.27 -5.24
C PRO A 66 2.36 11.77 -4.77
N ALA A 67 1.40 11.93 -5.68
CA ALA A 67 0.07 12.39 -5.29
C ALA A 67 -0.64 11.36 -4.41
N LEU A 68 -0.47 10.07 -4.72
CA LEU A 68 -1.04 9.01 -3.89
C LEU A 68 -0.37 8.95 -2.53
N VAL A 69 0.95 9.06 -2.51
CA VAL A 69 1.70 9.05 -1.26
C VAL A 69 1.28 10.22 -0.38
N GLU A 70 1.11 11.40 -0.99
CA GLU A 70 0.67 12.57 -0.25
C GLU A 70 -0.70 12.36 0.39
N TYR A 71 -1.65 11.84 -0.39
CA TYR A 71 -2.99 11.60 0.12
C TYR A 71 -2.98 10.65 1.33
N TRP A 72 -2.27 9.53 1.22
CA TRP A 72 -2.23 8.53 2.28
C TRP A 72 -1.29 8.89 3.42
N SER A 73 -0.43 9.90 3.24
CA SER A 73 0.44 10.40 4.29
C SER A 73 -0.27 11.34 5.25
N CYS A 74 -1.48 11.77 4.91
CA CYS A 74 -2.30 12.65 5.74
C CYS A 74 -1.52 13.87 6.23
N PRO A 75 -1.04 14.74 5.32
CA PRO A 75 -0.15 15.84 5.72
C PRO A 75 -0.79 16.82 6.70
N ASP A 76 -2.11 16.91 6.72
CA ASP A 76 -2.83 17.80 7.62
C ASP A 76 -3.30 17.14 8.90
N ALA A 77 -2.98 15.85 9.11
CA ALA A 77 -3.40 15.14 10.30
C ALA A 77 -2.54 15.54 11.49
N HIS A 78 -3.19 15.77 12.65
CA HIS A 78 -2.52 16.18 13.87
C HIS A 78 -2.48 15.10 14.94
N SER A 79 -3.22 14.01 14.74
CA SER A 79 -3.25 12.91 15.69
C SER A 79 -3.35 11.59 14.96
N ASP A 80 -3.04 10.50 15.66
CA ASP A 80 -3.10 9.16 15.08
C ASP A 80 -4.52 8.80 14.61
N ASP A 81 -5.55 9.37 15.26
CA ASP A 81 -6.93 9.10 14.88
C ASP A 81 -7.27 9.62 13.49
N GLU A 82 -6.50 10.59 13.00
CA GLU A 82 -6.73 11.19 11.68
C GLU A 82 -5.91 10.53 10.59
N MET A 83 -5.10 9.55 10.94
CA MET A 83 -4.19 8.90 10.01
C MET A 83 -4.64 7.50 9.64
N PHE A 84 -4.20 7.06 8.46
CA PHE A 84 -4.36 5.67 8.06
C PHE A 84 -3.28 4.81 8.75
N ALA A 85 -3.51 3.51 8.82
CA ALA A 85 -2.53 2.61 9.42
C ALA A 85 -1.16 2.66 8.69
N ILE A 86 -1.17 2.90 7.39
CA ILE A 86 0.02 2.95 6.56
C ILE A 86 0.77 4.28 6.65
N THR A 87 0.14 5.32 7.22
CA THR A 87 0.66 6.68 7.15
C THR A 87 2.06 6.84 7.73
N ALA A 88 2.33 6.23 8.89
CA ALA A 88 3.63 6.37 9.53
C ALA A 88 4.75 5.83 8.64
N TRP A 89 4.52 4.72 7.97
CA TRP A 89 5.50 4.16 7.05
C TRP A 89 5.71 5.06 5.84
N LEU A 90 4.62 5.60 5.27
CA LEU A 90 4.73 6.48 4.12
C LEU A 90 5.51 7.76 4.46
N ARG A 91 5.32 8.27 5.66
CA ARG A 91 6.05 9.47 6.10
C ARG A 91 7.54 9.23 6.27
N SER A 92 7.93 7.98 6.42
CA SER A 92 9.34 7.60 6.58
C SER A 92 10.07 7.40 5.25
N LEU A 93 9.37 7.42 4.14
CA LEU A 93 9.97 7.21 2.82
C LEU A 93 10.83 8.37 2.35
#